data_b0d584bb4896a54bce68b6524ef44d90
#
_entry.id   b0d584bb4896a54bce68b6524ef44d90
#
_cell.length_a   1.000
_cell.length_b   1.000
_cell.length_c   1.000
_cell.angle_alpha   90.00
_cell.angle_beta   90.00
_cell.angle_gamma   90.00
#
_symmetry.space_group_name_H-M   'P 1'
#
loop_
_entity.id
_entity.type
_entity.pdbx_description
1 polymer ?
#
loop_
_entity_poly.entity_id
_entity_poly.type
_entity_poly.pdbx_seq_one_letter_code
_entity_poly.pdbx_strand_id
1 'polypeptide(L)'
;MKDVEFIATTIIEAEKSGTNKIGPANYFEVSESDYRMYLIQMLEEEVEGCEISLSSFVVAEYDGQVVAARGGWLEGDNDDNMSSSMLKSNLFAFILPKENLIKGQGKYEIVKDIMIEREMGTYQLENSYTCPDFRGHHIMALLDGYHLDLARRKGAKRVQAHVSNENERSIKACERSGFHVVKKFISHHPQVRDYYPDDTMVLLEMNL
;
A
#
# COMPACT_ATOMS: atom_id res chain seq x y z
N MET A 1 3.26 -20.00 -1.48
CA MET A 1 4.69 -19.64 -1.25
C MET A 1 5.37 -18.89 -2.40
N LYS A 2 5.10 -19.17 -3.69
CA LYS A 2 5.68 -18.38 -4.80
C LYS A 2 5.19 -16.92 -4.85
N ASP A 3 4.00 -16.65 -4.35
CA ASP A 3 3.35 -15.34 -4.46
C ASP A 3 3.85 -14.36 -3.41
N VAL A 4 4.31 -14.81 -2.22
CA VAL A 4 4.81 -13.97 -1.12
C VAL A 4 5.95 -13.06 -1.58
N GLU A 5 6.94 -13.60 -2.27
CA GLU A 5 8.09 -12.87 -2.78
C GLU A 5 7.68 -11.81 -3.82
N PHE A 6 6.71 -12.14 -4.67
CA PHE A 6 6.20 -11.20 -5.66
C PHE A 6 5.36 -10.10 -5.01
N ILE A 7 4.55 -10.43 -4.01
CA ILE A 7 3.76 -9.46 -3.25
C ILE A 7 4.67 -8.54 -2.44
N ALA A 8 5.72 -9.06 -1.79
CA ALA A 8 6.73 -8.23 -1.13
C ALA A 8 7.40 -7.27 -2.13
N THR A 9 7.73 -7.73 -3.34
CA THR A 9 8.24 -6.87 -4.42
C THR A 9 7.21 -5.80 -4.81
N THR A 10 5.93 -6.18 -4.91
CA THR A 10 4.84 -5.26 -5.27
C THR A 10 4.73 -4.13 -4.26
N ILE A 11 4.77 -4.43 -2.95
CA ILE A 11 4.69 -3.42 -1.89
C ILE A 11 5.93 -2.50 -1.95
N ILE A 12 7.13 -3.06 -2.03
CA ILE A 12 8.38 -2.29 -2.10
C ILE A 12 8.39 -1.33 -3.30
N GLU A 13 8.03 -1.81 -4.49
CA GLU A 13 8.02 -0.98 -5.70
C GLU A 13 6.91 0.08 -5.67
N ALA A 14 5.75 -0.22 -5.06
CA ALA A 14 4.69 0.75 -4.84
C ALA A 14 5.14 1.86 -3.86
N GLU A 15 5.79 1.49 -2.75
CA GLU A 15 6.32 2.44 -1.77
C GLU A 15 7.41 3.35 -2.35
N LYS A 16 8.27 2.82 -3.21
CA LYS A 16 9.27 3.63 -3.93
C LYS A 16 8.64 4.71 -4.79
N SER A 17 7.44 4.48 -5.29
CA SER A 17 6.70 5.48 -6.10
C SER A 17 7.52 6.11 -7.23
N GLY A 18 8.41 5.33 -7.86
CA GLY A 18 9.33 5.78 -8.91
C GLY A 18 10.63 6.44 -8.41
N THR A 19 10.84 6.47 -7.10
CA THR A 19 12.12 6.88 -6.47
C THR A 19 12.87 5.65 -5.95
N ASN A 20 13.96 5.87 -5.21
CA ASN A 20 14.68 4.81 -4.49
C ASN A 20 14.34 4.78 -2.99
N LYS A 21 13.30 5.51 -2.55
CA LYS A 21 12.96 5.65 -1.13
C LYS A 21 11.82 4.69 -0.79
N ILE A 22 12.04 3.89 0.23
CA ILE A 22 11.04 3.02 0.84
C ILE A 22 10.68 3.65 2.18
N GLY A 23 9.48 4.25 2.27
CA GLY A 23 9.06 5.02 3.43
C GLY A 23 9.28 4.29 4.76
N PRO A 24 8.69 3.11 4.99
CA PRO A 24 8.87 2.37 6.23
C PRO A 24 10.32 1.93 6.50
N ALA A 25 11.08 1.53 5.47
CA ALA A 25 12.47 1.15 5.66
C ALA A 25 13.32 2.33 6.18
N ASN A 26 13.14 3.51 5.59
CA ASN A 26 13.82 4.73 6.04
C ASN A 26 13.33 5.17 7.42
N TYR A 27 12.03 5.04 7.69
CA TYR A 27 11.41 5.40 8.96
C TYR A 27 11.97 4.58 10.12
N PHE A 28 12.11 3.26 9.94
CA PHE A 28 12.65 2.34 10.93
C PHE A 28 14.17 2.16 10.85
N GLU A 29 14.85 2.82 9.90
CA GLU A 29 16.30 2.68 9.65
C GLU A 29 16.73 1.22 9.44
N VAL A 30 16.05 0.54 8.56
CA VAL A 30 16.41 -0.81 8.10
C VAL A 30 16.86 -0.78 6.64
N SER A 31 17.74 -1.69 6.25
CA SER A 31 18.13 -1.83 4.86
C SER A 31 16.96 -2.34 4.00
N GLU A 32 16.98 -2.12 2.68
CA GLU A 32 15.96 -2.68 1.77
C GLU A 32 15.90 -4.22 1.87
N SER A 33 17.06 -4.88 2.03
CA SER A 33 17.11 -6.34 2.18
C SER A 33 16.47 -6.81 3.48
N ASP A 34 16.72 -6.12 4.59
CA ASP A 34 16.14 -6.47 5.88
C ASP A 34 14.64 -6.15 5.88
N TYR A 35 14.23 -4.99 5.31
CA TYR A 35 12.83 -4.65 5.17
C TYR A 35 12.07 -5.69 4.35
N ARG A 36 12.63 -6.17 3.23
CA ARG A 36 12.06 -7.28 2.44
C ARG A 36 11.87 -8.53 3.28
N MET A 37 12.88 -8.92 4.05
CA MET A 37 12.81 -10.09 4.93
C MET A 37 11.69 -9.93 5.99
N TYR A 38 11.60 -8.80 6.64
CA TYR A 38 10.54 -8.51 7.61
C TYR A 38 9.16 -8.46 6.96
N LEU A 39 9.06 -7.88 5.76
CA LEU A 39 7.82 -7.80 5.01
C LEU A 39 7.28 -9.20 4.63
N ILE A 40 8.16 -10.11 4.23
CA ILE A 40 7.81 -11.51 3.96
C ILE A 40 7.27 -12.17 5.23
N GLN A 41 7.93 -12.01 6.38
CA GLN A 41 7.44 -12.51 7.65
C GLN A 41 6.06 -11.95 8.02
N MET A 42 5.84 -10.64 7.82
CA MET A 42 4.54 -10.01 8.07
C MET A 42 3.45 -10.58 7.15
N LEU A 43 3.74 -10.80 5.87
CA LEU A 43 2.82 -11.39 4.91
C LEU A 43 2.45 -12.85 5.27
N GLU A 44 3.37 -13.59 5.86
CA GLU A 44 3.14 -14.99 6.31
C GLU A 44 2.27 -15.08 7.57
N GLU A 45 2.13 -14.00 8.36
CA GLU A 45 1.20 -13.95 9.50
C GLU A 45 -0.27 -13.92 9.08
N GLU A 46 -0.56 -13.57 7.82
CA GLU A 46 -1.91 -13.59 7.21
C GLU A 46 -2.98 -12.87 8.04
N VAL A 47 -2.74 -11.59 8.37
CA VAL A 47 -3.65 -10.78 9.17
C VAL A 47 -4.77 -10.21 8.30
N GLU A 48 -5.98 -10.74 8.41
CA GLU A 48 -7.14 -10.33 7.62
C GLU A 48 -7.47 -8.83 7.78
N GLY A 49 -7.82 -8.17 6.66
CA GLY A 49 -8.12 -6.73 6.65
C GLY A 49 -6.89 -5.82 6.75
N CYS A 50 -5.67 -6.40 6.75
CA CYS A 50 -4.43 -5.65 6.75
C CYS A 50 -3.92 -5.40 5.33
N GLU A 51 -3.33 -4.21 5.08
CA GLU A 51 -2.66 -3.90 3.82
C GLU A 51 -1.42 -4.77 3.54
N ILE A 52 -0.88 -5.42 4.58
CA ILE A 52 0.21 -6.39 4.53
C ILE A 52 -0.36 -7.77 4.87
N SER A 53 -1.24 -8.29 4.02
CA SER A 53 -1.78 -9.65 4.10
C SER A 53 -1.85 -10.23 2.70
N LEU A 54 -1.56 -11.52 2.53
CA LEU A 54 -1.65 -12.17 1.22
C LEU A 54 -3.07 -12.16 0.67
N SER A 55 -4.08 -12.34 1.53
CA SER A 55 -5.50 -12.30 1.16
C SER A 55 -5.98 -10.93 0.65
N SER A 56 -5.22 -9.86 0.92
CA SER A 56 -5.49 -8.53 0.38
C SER A 56 -5.01 -8.34 -1.06
N PHE A 57 -4.33 -9.33 -1.66
CA PHE A 57 -3.78 -9.20 -3.01
C PHE A 57 -4.47 -10.08 -4.02
N VAL A 58 -4.63 -9.55 -5.23
CA VAL A 58 -4.98 -10.30 -6.44
C VAL A 58 -3.77 -10.26 -7.37
N VAL A 59 -3.40 -11.42 -7.90
CA VAL A 59 -2.27 -11.58 -8.79
C VAL A 59 -2.72 -11.96 -10.20
N ALA A 60 -1.97 -11.53 -11.20
CA ALA A 60 -2.09 -12.03 -12.57
C ALA A 60 -0.92 -12.97 -12.87
N GLU A 61 -1.25 -14.14 -13.40
CA GLU A 61 -0.28 -15.16 -13.78
C GLU A 61 -0.23 -15.31 -15.30
N TYR A 62 0.95 -15.50 -15.84
CA TYR A 62 1.20 -15.84 -17.24
C TYR A 62 2.24 -16.97 -17.31
N ASP A 63 1.90 -18.06 -17.98
CA ASP A 63 2.74 -19.27 -18.09
C ASP A 63 3.31 -19.79 -16.75
N GLY A 64 2.48 -19.81 -15.70
CA GLY A 64 2.86 -20.29 -14.37
C GLY A 64 3.76 -19.34 -13.57
N GLN A 65 3.86 -18.08 -13.99
CA GLN A 65 4.62 -17.03 -13.32
C GLN A 65 3.74 -15.84 -12.99
N VAL A 66 3.81 -15.33 -11.76
CA VAL A 66 3.13 -14.09 -11.39
C VAL A 66 3.81 -12.92 -12.07
N VAL A 67 3.03 -12.12 -12.81
CA VAL A 67 3.52 -11.00 -13.62
C VAL A 67 2.99 -9.63 -13.18
N ALA A 68 1.92 -9.61 -12.39
CA ALA A 68 1.38 -8.40 -11.78
C ALA A 68 0.64 -8.72 -10.48
N ALA A 69 0.57 -7.75 -9.58
CA ALA A 69 -0.23 -7.82 -8.37
C ALA A 69 -0.86 -6.47 -8.03
N ARG A 70 -2.02 -6.54 -7.38
CA ARG A 70 -2.77 -5.38 -6.89
C ARG A 70 -3.28 -5.68 -5.48
N GLY A 71 -3.05 -4.78 -4.53
CA GLY A 71 -3.59 -4.85 -3.18
C GLY A 71 -4.94 -4.14 -3.08
N GLY A 72 -5.85 -4.72 -2.30
CA GLY A 72 -7.12 -4.10 -1.95
C GLY A 72 -7.84 -4.84 -0.82
N TRP A 73 -8.44 -4.09 0.10
CA TRP A 73 -9.15 -4.60 1.27
C TRP A 73 -10.29 -3.67 1.67
N LEU A 74 -11.23 -4.18 2.43
CA LEU A 74 -12.27 -3.36 3.06
C LEU A 74 -11.75 -2.92 4.43
N GLU A 75 -11.70 -1.61 4.66
CA GLU A 75 -11.18 -1.05 5.91
C GLU A 75 -12.08 -1.42 7.09
N GLY A 76 -11.48 -2.07 8.10
CA GLY A 76 -12.18 -2.59 9.27
C GLY A 76 -12.84 -3.96 9.10
N ASP A 77 -12.64 -4.65 7.97
CA ASP A 77 -13.19 -5.99 7.71
C ASP A 77 -12.31 -7.07 8.37
N ASN A 78 -12.35 -7.11 9.67
CA ASN A 78 -11.69 -8.09 10.54
C ASN A 78 -12.49 -8.26 11.84
N ASP A 79 -12.25 -9.34 12.57
CA ASP A 79 -13.01 -9.72 13.78
C ASP A 79 -13.06 -8.62 14.85
N ASP A 80 -11.97 -7.86 14.99
CA ASP A 80 -11.83 -6.81 16.01
C ASP A 80 -12.26 -5.43 15.51
N ASN A 81 -12.68 -5.30 14.25
CA ASN A 81 -13.00 -4.03 13.58
C ASN A 81 -11.89 -2.99 13.73
N MET A 82 -10.65 -3.44 13.66
CA MET A 82 -9.45 -2.59 13.70
C MET A 82 -9.15 -1.99 12.33
N SER A 83 -8.57 -0.78 12.32
CA SER A 83 -8.07 -0.20 11.07
C SER A 83 -6.85 -0.96 10.56
N SER A 84 -6.67 -1.00 9.23
CA SER A 84 -5.49 -1.61 8.59
C SER A 84 -4.19 -0.98 9.09
N SER A 85 -4.19 0.32 9.37
CA SER A 85 -3.04 1.03 9.95
C SER A 85 -2.69 0.53 11.36
N MET A 86 -3.67 0.18 12.18
CA MET A 86 -3.43 -0.40 13.51
C MET A 86 -2.91 -1.83 13.38
N LEU A 87 -3.50 -2.65 12.50
CA LEU A 87 -3.03 -4.01 12.22
C LEU A 87 -1.58 -4.00 11.72
N LYS A 88 -1.26 -3.13 10.78
CA LYS A 88 0.11 -2.93 10.28
C LYS A 88 1.08 -2.51 11.39
N SER A 89 0.67 -1.58 12.26
CA SER A 89 1.49 -1.14 13.40
C SER A 89 1.77 -2.29 14.36
N ASN A 90 0.80 -3.16 14.61
CA ASN A 90 0.96 -4.35 15.43
C ASN A 90 1.94 -5.35 14.79
N LEU A 91 1.85 -5.56 13.47
CA LEU A 91 2.80 -6.42 12.73
C LEU A 91 4.22 -5.87 12.82
N PHE A 92 4.41 -4.56 12.62
CA PHE A 92 5.74 -3.95 12.81
C PHE A 92 6.25 -4.14 14.24
N ALA A 93 5.40 -3.93 15.25
CA ALA A 93 5.77 -4.10 16.64
C ALA A 93 6.15 -5.56 16.99
N PHE A 94 5.54 -6.53 16.33
CA PHE A 94 5.79 -7.95 16.52
C PHE A 94 7.07 -8.43 15.80
N ILE A 95 7.31 -7.95 14.58
CA ILE A 95 8.37 -8.48 13.69
C ILE A 95 9.68 -7.69 13.80
N LEU A 96 9.62 -6.35 13.90
CA LEU A 96 10.83 -5.54 13.86
C LEU A 96 11.61 -5.58 15.18
N PRO A 97 12.96 -5.49 15.12
CA PRO A 97 13.78 -5.32 16.31
C PRO A 97 13.37 -4.06 17.11
N LYS A 98 13.36 -4.17 18.43
CA LYS A 98 12.97 -3.08 19.34
C LYS A 98 13.74 -1.79 19.09
N GLU A 99 15.01 -1.88 18.75
CA GLU A 99 15.86 -0.71 18.44
C GLU A 99 15.35 0.08 17.23
N ASN A 100 14.87 -0.61 16.18
CA ASN A 100 14.31 0.03 14.98
C ASN A 100 12.95 0.68 15.28
N LEU A 101 12.12 0.05 16.12
CA LEU A 101 10.88 0.65 16.59
C LEU A 101 11.12 1.97 17.36
N ILE A 102 12.13 2.02 18.24
CA ILE A 102 12.51 3.24 18.97
C ILE A 102 12.95 4.34 18.00
N LYS A 103 13.73 4.00 16.98
CA LYS A 103 14.15 4.95 15.94
C LYS A 103 12.95 5.51 15.16
N GLY A 104 11.97 4.67 14.83
CA GLY A 104 10.72 5.09 14.18
C GLY A 104 9.91 6.06 15.04
N GLN A 105 9.72 5.75 16.33
CA GLN A 105 8.99 6.62 17.25
C GLN A 105 9.55 8.06 17.29
N GLY A 106 10.87 8.21 17.23
CA GLY A 106 11.54 9.52 17.21
C GLY A 106 11.24 10.35 15.94
N LYS A 107 10.69 9.72 14.88
CA LYS A 107 10.41 10.37 13.59
C LYS A 107 8.92 10.66 13.36
N TYR A 108 8.05 10.27 14.29
CA TYR A 108 6.60 10.43 14.14
C TYR A 108 6.19 11.87 13.78
N GLU A 109 6.73 12.86 14.50
CA GLU A 109 6.44 14.28 14.25
C GLU A 109 6.82 14.76 12.85
N ILE A 110 7.80 14.10 12.21
CA ILE A 110 8.24 14.44 10.86
C ILE A 110 7.23 14.00 9.81
N VAL A 111 6.57 12.85 10.02
CA VAL A 111 5.77 12.18 8.98
C VAL A 111 4.27 12.19 9.26
N LYS A 112 3.82 12.57 10.47
CA LYS A 112 2.41 12.46 10.88
C LYS A 112 1.43 13.14 9.92
N ASP A 113 1.80 14.26 9.31
CA ASP A 113 0.91 15.03 8.45
C ASP A 113 0.64 14.37 7.08
N ILE A 114 1.49 13.41 6.68
CA ILE A 114 1.29 12.59 5.47
C ILE A 114 0.86 11.16 5.80
N MET A 115 0.76 10.79 7.08
CA MET A 115 0.16 9.52 7.48
C MET A 115 -1.34 9.56 7.19
N ILE A 116 -1.81 8.53 6.53
CA ILE A 116 -3.16 8.47 6.01
C ILE A 116 -4.05 7.78 7.04
N GLU A 117 -5.14 8.44 7.41
CA GLU A 117 -6.26 7.82 8.10
C GLU A 117 -7.27 7.33 7.06
N ARG A 118 -7.47 6.03 6.99
CA ARG A 118 -8.46 5.40 6.12
C ARG A 118 -9.82 5.36 6.80
N GLU A 119 -10.88 5.63 6.05
CA GLU A 119 -12.23 5.64 6.58
C GLU A 119 -12.79 4.21 6.65
N MET A 120 -13.29 3.82 7.82
CA MET A 120 -13.90 2.51 8.05
C MET A 120 -15.05 2.25 7.06
N GLY A 121 -15.11 1.02 6.53
CA GLY A 121 -16.13 0.62 5.56
C GLY A 121 -15.87 1.11 4.12
N THR A 122 -14.78 1.81 3.86
CA THR A 122 -14.32 2.09 2.48
C THR A 122 -13.40 0.98 1.98
N TYR A 123 -13.47 0.69 0.68
CA TYR A 123 -12.55 -0.26 0.07
C TYR A 123 -11.27 0.46 -0.35
N GLN A 124 -10.13 0.00 0.14
CA GLN A 124 -8.84 0.53 -0.21
C GLN A 124 -8.28 -0.20 -1.42
N LEU A 125 -7.69 0.52 -2.37
CA LEU A 125 -7.08 -0.01 -3.57
C LEU A 125 -5.67 0.57 -3.71
N GLU A 126 -4.69 -0.15 -3.19
CA GLU A 126 -3.31 0.32 -3.04
C GLU A 126 -2.32 -0.74 -3.53
N ASN A 127 -1.03 -0.43 -3.46
CA ASN A 127 0.06 -1.35 -3.81
C ASN A 127 -0.12 -2.05 -5.16
N SER A 128 0.50 -1.53 -6.19
CA SER A 128 0.41 -2.09 -7.54
C SER A 128 1.78 -2.24 -8.19
N TYR A 129 1.99 -3.39 -8.81
CA TYR A 129 3.18 -3.63 -9.60
C TYR A 129 2.86 -4.52 -10.81
N THR A 130 3.49 -4.19 -11.94
CA THR A 130 3.49 -5.04 -13.14
C THR A 130 4.93 -5.16 -13.62
N CYS A 131 5.37 -6.40 -13.87
CA CYS A 131 6.67 -6.66 -14.44
C CYS A 131 6.89 -5.82 -15.71
N PRO A 132 8.08 -5.26 -15.93
CA PRO A 132 8.35 -4.34 -17.05
C PRO A 132 7.88 -4.87 -18.41
N ASP A 133 8.16 -6.14 -18.70
CA ASP A 133 7.85 -6.78 -19.99
C ASP A 133 6.33 -6.97 -20.22
N PHE A 134 5.52 -6.87 -19.17
CA PHE A 134 4.07 -7.02 -19.21
C PHE A 134 3.31 -5.69 -19.09
N ARG A 135 4.04 -4.56 -19.07
CA ARG A 135 3.40 -3.24 -19.05
C ARG A 135 2.76 -2.93 -20.41
N GLY A 136 1.68 -2.14 -20.37
CA GLY A 136 0.95 -1.77 -21.59
C GLY A 136 -0.11 -2.78 -22.03
N HIS A 137 -0.21 -3.94 -21.39
CA HIS A 137 -1.18 -4.99 -21.71
C HIS A 137 -2.49 -4.91 -20.90
N HIS A 138 -2.78 -3.78 -20.28
CA HIS A 138 -4.01 -3.52 -19.51
C HIS A 138 -4.24 -4.48 -18.31
N ILE A 139 -3.22 -5.21 -17.85
CA ILE A 139 -3.33 -6.18 -16.76
C ILE A 139 -3.82 -5.49 -15.47
N MET A 140 -3.30 -4.30 -15.17
CA MET A 140 -3.73 -3.57 -13.98
C MET A 140 -5.22 -3.22 -14.02
N ALA A 141 -5.76 -2.85 -15.18
CA ALA A 141 -7.20 -2.59 -15.32
C ALA A 141 -8.07 -3.85 -15.08
N LEU A 142 -7.57 -5.03 -15.42
CA LEU A 142 -8.24 -6.30 -15.09
C LEU A 142 -8.23 -6.56 -13.59
N LEU A 143 -7.09 -6.36 -12.92
CA LEU A 143 -6.97 -6.52 -11.47
C LEU A 143 -7.83 -5.50 -10.71
N ASP A 144 -7.85 -4.24 -11.15
CA ASP A 144 -8.73 -3.20 -10.61
C ASP A 144 -10.21 -3.60 -10.75
N GLY A 145 -10.61 -4.11 -11.92
CA GLY A 145 -11.98 -4.61 -12.17
C GLY A 145 -12.38 -5.71 -11.19
N TYR A 146 -11.48 -6.66 -10.93
CA TYR A 146 -11.71 -7.73 -9.95
C TYR A 146 -11.89 -7.16 -8.52
N HIS A 147 -11.04 -6.22 -8.12
CA HIS A 147 -11.17 -5.56 -6.81
C HIS A 147 -12.45 -4.75 -6.68
N LEU A 148 -12.88 -4.05 -7.73
CA LEU A 148 -14.15 -3.31 -7.72
C LEU A 148 -15.35 -4.26 -7.53
N ASP A 149 -15.33 -5.43 -8.15
CA ASP A 149 -16.37 -6.44 -7.96
C ASP A 149 -16.30 -7.04 -6.54
N LEU A 150 -15.12 -7.24 -5.99
CA LEU A 150 -14.94 -7.67 -4.61
C LEU A 150 -15.46 -6.62 -3.62
N ALA A 151 -15.14 -5.34 -3.85
CA ALA A 151 -15.62 -4.23 -3.04
C ALA A 151 -17.16 -4.18 -2.99
N ARG A 152 -17.84 -4.33 -4.16
CA ARG A 152 -19.30 -4.41 -4.23
C ARG A 152 -19.86 -5.59 -3.46
N ARG A 153 -19.25 -6.78 -3.59
CA ARG A 153 -19.66 -8.00 -2.85
C ARG A 153 -19.51 -7.83 -1.34
N LYS A 154 -18.47 -7.12 -0.89
CA LYS A 154 -18.26 -6.79 0.53
C LYS A 154 -19.13 -5.62 1.02
N GLY A 155 -19.95 -5.02 0.16
CA GLY A 155 -20.91 -3.96 0.51
C GLY A 155 -20.31 -2.56 0.62
N ALA A 156 -19.07 -2.37 0.18
CA ALA A 156 -18.47 -1.04 0.11
C ALA A 156 -19.29 -0.12 -0.81
N LYS A 157 -19.36 1.15 -0.46
CA LYS A 157 -20.01 2.21 -1.28
C LYS A 157 -18.99 3.08 -1.99
N ARG A 158 -17.77 3.09 -1.51
CA ARG A 158 -16.68 3.91 -2.03
C ARG A 158 -15.40 3.10 -2.07
N VAL A 159 -14.58 3.41 -3.07
CA VAL A 159 -13.21 2.91 -3.21
C VAL A 159 -12.27 4.09 -3.09
N GLN A 160 -11.22 3.94 -2.30
CA GLN A 160 -10.20 4.96 -2.09
C GLN A 160 -8.83 4.44 -2.54
N ALA A 161 -8.01 5.34 -3.03
CA ALA A 161 -6.62 5.09 -3.37
C ALA A 161 -5.75 6.25 -2.87
N HIS A 162 -4.58 5.95 -2.34
CA HIS A 162 -3.62 6.94 -1.88
C HIS A 162 -2.37 6.89 -2.77
N VAL A 163 -1.98 8.04 -3.30
CA VAL A 163 -0.90 8.15 -4.28
C VAL A 163 -0.01 9.33 -3.92
N SER A 164 1.31 9.16 -4.01
CA SER A 164 2.25 10.28 -3.95
C SER A 164 1.91 11.32 -5.01
N ASN A 165 1.89 12.60 -4.66
CA ASN A 165 1.54 13.68 -5.59
C ASN A 165 2.51 13.77 -6.78
N GLU A 166 3.77 13.37 -6.62
CA GLU A 166 4.75 13.32 -7.72
C GLU A 166 4.53 12.11 -8.66
N ASN A 167 3.74 11.12 -8.25
CA ASN A 167 3.39 9.98 -9.12
C ASN A 167 2.19 10.31 -10.03
N GLU A 168 2.36 11.34 -10.89
CA GLU A 168 1.33 11.77 -11.83
C GLU A 168 0.79 10.65 -12.71
N ARG A 169 1.63 9.66 -13.03
CA ARG A 169 1.21 8.52 -13.86
C ARG A 169 0.12 7.71 -13.17
N SER A 170 0.29 7.42 -11.88
CA SER A 170 -0.71 6.68 -11.08
C SER A 170 -1.96 7.53 -10.85
N ILE A 171 -1.82 8.83 -10.55
CA ILE A 171 -2.97 9.74 -10.41
C ILE A 171 -3.81 9.74 -11.70
N LYS A 172 -3.18 9.97 -12.87
CA LYS A 172 -3.87 9.95 -14.17
C LYS A 172 -4.47 8.57 -14.51
N ALA A 173 -3.87 7.47 -14.03
CA ALA A 173 -4.44 6.13 -14.20
C ALA A 173 -5.72 5.98 -13.37
N CYS A 174 -5.72 6.40 -12.11
CA CYS A 174 -6.90 6.40 -11.24
C CYS A 174 -8.02 7.28 -11.83
N GLU A 175 -7.69 8.50 -12.28
CA GLU A 175 -8.67 9.41 -12.89
C GLU A 175 -9.34 8.79 -14.13
N ARG A 176 -8.57 8.11 -15.00
CA ARG A 176 -9.13 7.38 -16.15
C ARG A 176 -10.04 6.22 -15.76
N SER A 177 -9.84 5.66 -14.57
CA SER A 177 -10.68 4.60 -14.00
C SER A 177 -11.90 5.14 -13.25
N GLY A 178 -12.12 6.46 -13.23
CA GLY A 178 -13.28 7.09 -12.61
C GLY A 178 -13.06 7.64 -11.21
N PHE A 179 -11.84 7.59 -10.69
CA PHE A 179 -11.49 8.23 -9.43
C PHE A 179 -11.36 9.74 -9.60
N HIS A 180 -11.63 10.49 -8.55
CA HIS A 180 -11.38 11.92 -8.46
C HIS A 180 -10.63 12.27 -7.18
N VAL A 181 -9.83 13.32 -7.24
CA VAL A 181 -9.07 13.81 -6.08
C VAL A 181 -10.02 14.43 -5.07
N VAL A 182 -9.99 13.94 -3.82
CA VAL A 182 -10.81 14.48 -2.71
C VAL A 182 -10.01 15.27 -1.70
N LYS A 183 -8.74 14.89 -1.46
CA LYS A 183 -7.91 15.54 -0.45
C LYS A 183 -6.43 15.40 -0.77
N LYS A 184 -5.64 16.38 -0.31
CA LYS A 184 -4.18 16.28 -0.23
C LYS A 184 -3.75 16.40 1.22
N PHE A 185 -2.86 15.50 1.64
CA PHE A 185 -2.17 15.53 2.93
C PHE A 185 -0.78 16.08 2.68
N ILE A 186 -0.44 17.18 3.30
CA ILE A 186 0.81 17.90 3.02
C ILE A 186 1.60 18.03 4.32
N SER A 187 2.82 17.51 4.34
CA SER A 187 3.76 17.79 5.42
C SER A 187 4.60 19.02 5.07
N HIS A 188 4.68 19.93 6.02
CA HIS A 188 5.58 21.09 5.94
C HIS A 188 6.89 20.87 6.69
N HIS A 189 7.11 19.65 7.21
CA HIS A 189 8.34 19.35 7.92
C HIS A 189 9.51 19.23 6.92
N PRO A 190 10.63 19.96 7.12
CA PRO A 190 11.71 20.03 6.13
C PRO A 190 12.39 18.68 5.85
N GLN A 191 12.32 17.74 6.79
CA GLN A 191 12.95 16.42 6.68
C GLN A 191 12.02 15.32 6.17
N VAL A 192 10.75 15.60 5.85
CA VAL A 192 9.83 14.54 5.42
C VAL A 192 10.34 13.80 4.19
N ARG A 193 10.95 14.53 3.26
CA ARG A 193 11.55 13.96 2.04
C ARG A 193 12.83 13.16 2.29
N ASP A 194 13.39 13.14 3.50
CA ASP A 194 14.49 12.25 3.85
C ASP A 194 13.98 10.80 4.01
N TYR A 195 12.73 10.65 4.43
CA TYR A 195 12.10 9.37 4.72
C TYR A 195 11.16 8.89 3.60
N TYR A 196 10.33 9.76 3.09
CA TYR A 196 9.31 9.43 2.07
C TYR A 196 9.67 9.99 0.68
N PRO A 197 9.14 9.39 -0.39
CA PRO A 197 9.34 9.89 -1.76
C PRO A 197 8.89 11.34 -1.95
N ASP A 198 7.81 11.73 -1.27
CA ASP A 198 7.14 13.03 -1.43
C ASP A 198 6.73 13.61 -0.07
N ASP A 199 6.45 14.91 -0.03
CA ASP A 199 5.86 15.61 1.12
C ASP A 199 4.33 15.70 1.03
N THR A 200 3.75 15.19 -0.06
CA THR A 200 2.32 15.30 -0.35
C THR A 200 1.74 13.97 -0.79
N MET A 201 0.71 13.49 -0.08
CA MET A 201 -0.11 12.35 -0.46
C MET A 201 -1.48 12.81 -0.96
N VAL A 202 -1.94 12.21 -2.04
CA VAL A 202 -3.23 12.50 -2.67
C VAL A 202 -4.20 11.37 -2.38
N LEU A 203 -5.35 11.69 -1.80
CA LEU A 203 -6.48 10.78 -1.67
C LEU A 203 -7.37 10.94 -2.90
N LEU A 204 -7.56 9.84 -3.61
CA LEU A 204 -8.52 9.71 -4.69
C LEU A 204 -9.67 8.80 -4.27
N GLU A 205 -10.88 9.10 -4.72
CA GLU A 205 -12.08 8.34 -4.37
C GLU A 205 -12.96 8.10 -5.60
N MET A 206 -13.67 6.98 -5.58
CA MET A 206 -14.70 6.63 -6.55
C MET A 206 -15.92 6.03 -5.84
N ASN A 207 -17.14 6.40 -6.23
CA ASN A 207 -18.37 5.73 -5.80
C ASN A 207 -18.60 4.44 -6.63
N LEU A 208 -19.14 3.39 -5.99
CA LEU A 208 -19.42 2.08 -6.59
C LEU A 208 -20.85 1.94 -7.13
#